data_ff059c2ce92a8b08e9c806291bc6ff11
#
_entry.id   ff059c2ce92a8b08e9c806291bc6ff11
#
_cell.length_a   1.000
_cell.length_b   1.000
_cell.length_c   1.000
_cell.angle_alpha   90.00
_cell.angle_beta   90.00
_cell.angle_gamma   90.00
#
_symmetry.space_group_name_H-M   'P 1'
#
loop_
_entity.id
_entity.type
_entity.pdbx_description
1 polymer ?
#
loop_
_entity_poly.entity_id
_entity_poly.type
_entity_poly.pdbx_seq_one_letter_code
_entity_poly.pdbx_strand_id
1 'polypeptide(L)'
;SKKVYFISSLIGSIGLILFALFANGFYSALLMWSIVGAGFAGTYMPGLQILNERLDAKGKEKYVSVYTAFFGLGTATSFFILGILKEYNLDWSYSFIVVGFFQLLSGIPIILFSGPRIEIKPYIKFSGIFKILKSIYNVFKNKKAMPYIIGYGGHTYELFGYRSWTFACVVFLSSTYNVYLSNIFIANFLAIIGLTGIFSSIIGAQYCIGKNRPLIISYMGLICFFGSIITAFSFWINLYLALLFIFIYNILIIMDSGSLTTGTVLNGSSQDRGSRLALHSIIGFLGGALGGPIVGLALDSFGGENSKLSWSVGFVAVSYTHLRAHETFRY
;
A
#
# COMPACT_ATOMS: atom_id res chain seq x y z
N SER A 1 -18.48 -8.69 10.05
CA SER A 1 -17.53 -8.10 9.08
C SER A 1 -18.22 -7.44 7.87
N LYS A 2 -19.22 -8.08 7.18
CA LYS A 2 -19.91 -7.50 6.00
C LYS A 2 -20.50 -6.10 6.26
N LYS A 3 -21.27 -5.93 7.37
CA LYS A 3 -21.88 -4.63 7.75
C LYS A 3 -20.81 -3.57 7.97
N VAL A 4 -19.70 -3.92 8.64
CA VAL A 4 -18.57 -3.00 8.85
C VAL A 4 -18.00 -2.57 7.51
N TYR A 5 -17.73 -3.49 6.61
CA TYR A 5 -17.21 -3.18 5.28
C TYR A 5 -18.11 -2.20 4.53
N PHE A 6 -19.43 -2.48 4.47
CA PHE A 6 -20.40 -1.63 3.77
C PHE A 6 -20.50 -0.23 4.36
N ILE A 7 -20.66 -0.12 5.69
CA ILE A 7 -20.73 1.18 6.38
C ILE A 7 -19.44 1.96 6.14
N SER A 8 -18.30 1.31 6.18
CA SER A 8 -17.00 1.95 5.94
C SER A 8 -16.80 2.35 4.47
N SER A 9 -17.31 1.58 3.51
CA SER A 9 -17.35 1.99 2.10
C SER A 9 -18.19 3.25 1.92
N LEU A 10 -19.33 3.35 2.61
CA LEU A 10 -20.19 4.53 2.59
C LEU A 10 -19.48 5.74 3.21
N ILE A 11 -18.86 5.58 4.38
CA ILE A 11 -18.11 6.66 5.06
C ILE A 11 -16.96 7.15 4.16
N GLY A 12 -16.19 6.26 3.57
CA GLY A 12 -15.08 6.62 2.69
C GLY A 12 -15.55 7.31 1.41
N SER A 13 -16.66 6.85 0.80
CA SER A 13 -17.29 7.48 -0.36
C SER A 13 -17.73 8.91 -0.04
N ILE A 14 -18.44 9.10 1.06
CA ILE A 14 -18.86 10.44 1.52
C ILE A 14 -17.62 11.31 1.77
N GLY A 15 -16.60 10.80 2.42
CA GLY A 15 -15.34 11.51 2.67
C GLY A 15 -14.68 12.01 1.38
N LEU A 16 -14.61 11.17 0.33
CA LEU A 16 -14.04 11.54 -0.97
C LEU A 16 -14.85 12.64 -1.67
N ILE A 17 -16.18 12.54 -1.64
CA ILE A 17 -17.07 13.56 -2.22
C ILE A 17 -16.94 14.89 -1.44
N LEU A 18 -16.92 14.83 -0.12
CA LEU A 18 -16.72 16.02 0.71
C LEU A 18 -15.34 16.66 0.46
N PHE A 19 -14.29 15.83 0.31
CA PHE A 19 -12.96 16.31 -0.06
C PHE A 19 -12.98 17.05 -1.41
N ALA A 20 -13.62 16.49 -2.41
CA ALA A 20 -13.75 17.11 -3.73
C ALA A 20 -14.46 18.47 -3.69
N LEU A 21 -15.48 18.62 -2.84
CA LEU A 21 -16.33 19.81 -2.79
C LEU A 21 -15.84 20.88 -1.82
N PHE A 22 -15.17 20.50 -0.74
CA PHE A 22 -14.90 21.40 0.39
C PHE A 22 -13.44 21.50 0.82
N ALA A 23 -12.50 20.81 0.14
CA ALA A 23 -11.06 20.90 0.45
C ALA A 23 -10.46 22.21 -0.09
N ASN A 24 -10.71 23.33 0.58
CA ASN A 24 -10.26 24.66 0.17
C ASN A 24 -8.96 25.13 0.87
N GLY A 25 -8.34 24.28 1.68
CA GLY A 25 -7.09 24.57 2.40
C GLY A 25 -6.67 23.41 3.28
N PHE A 26 -5.50 23.53 3.93
CA PHE A 26 -4.88 22.43 4.68
C PHE A 26 -5.82 21.79 5.71
N TYR A 27 -6.48 22.57 6.57
CA TYR A 27 -7.31 22.02 7.65
C TYR A 27 -8.59 21.36 7.14
N SER A 28 -9.27 21.96 6.13
CA SER A 28 -10.44 21.34 5.51
C SER A 28 -10.06 20.05 4.78
N ALA A 29 -8.97 20.06 4.03
CA ALA A 29 -8.43 18.88 3.37
C ALA A 29 -8.09 17.77 4.39
N LEU A 30 -7.38 18.10 5.47
CA LEU A 30 -7.02 17.16 6.54
C LEU A 30 -8.26 16.53 7.19
N LEU A 31 -9.28 17.34 7.50
CA LEU A 31 -10.53 16.85 8.10
C LEU A 31 -11.24 15.87 7.16
N MET A 32 -11.47 16.27 5.90
CA MET A 32 -12.17 15.42 4.93
C MET A 32 -11.38 14.15 4.62
N TRP A 33 -10.04 14.25 4.50
CA TRP A 33 -9.17 13.10 4.29
C TRP A 33 -9.15 12.15 5.49
N SER A 34 -9.33 12.67 6.70
CA SER A 34 -9.48 11.83 7.90
C SER A 34 -10.75 10.97 7.85
N ILE A 35 -11.85 11.50 7.29
CA ILE A 35 -13.09 10.73 7.05
C ILE A 35 -12.83 9.62 6.02
N VAL A 36 -12.11 9.92 4.92
CA VAL A 36 -11.68 8.92 3.93
C VAL A 36 -10.87 7.82 4.60
N GLY A 37 -9.90 8.19 5.43
CA GLY A 37 -9.07 7.25 6.18
C GLY A 37 -9.86 6.35 7.12
N ALA A 38 -10.86 6.90 7.83
CA ALA A 38 -11.76 6.12 8.68
C ALA A 38 -12.57 5.09 7.86
N GLY A 39 -13.07 5.49 6.68
CA GLY A 39 -13.72 4.57 5.74
C GLY A 39 -12.76 3.49 5.25
N PHE A 40 -11.55 3.86 4.84
CA PHE A 40 -10.54 2.91 4.35
C PHE A 40 -10.12 1.88 5.40
N ALA A 41 -9.96 2.29 6.65
CA ALA A 41 -9.62 1.39 7.76
C ALA A 41 -10.64 0.25 7.94
N GLY A 42 -11.92 0.50 7.63
CA GLY A 42 -12.97 -0.50 7.72
C GLY A 42 -13.22 -1.31 6.44
N THR A 43 -12.48 -1.07 5.36
CA THR A 43 -12.64 -1.81 4.09
C THR A 43 -11.50 -2.80 3.85
N TYR A 44 -10.26 -2.36 3.82
CA TYR A 44 -9.14 -3.20 3.37
C TYR A 44 -8.93 -4.45 4.24
N MET A 45 -8.65 -4.33 5.53
CA MET A 45 -8.43 -5.48 6.41
C MET A 45 -9.72 -6.23 6.80
N PRO A 46 -10.85 -5.58 7.03
CA PRO A 46 -12.13 -6.29 7.16
C PRO A 46 -12.53 -7.07 5.90
N GLY A 47 -12.21 -6.56 4.70
CA GLY A 47 -12.39 -7.30 3.45
C GLY A 47 -11.52 -8.57 3.39
N LEU A 48 -10.25 -8.48 3.76
CA LEU A 48 -9.36 -9.63 3.88
C LEU A 48 -9.88 -10.64 4.92
N GLN A 49 -10.43 -10.17 6.03
CA GLN A 49 -11.06 -11.03 7.03
C GLN A 49 -12.29 -11.74 6.47
N ILE A 50 -13.15 -11.04 5.71
CA ILE A 50 -14.33 -11.61 5.06
C ILE A 50 -13.91 -12.74 4.11
N LEU A 51 -12.86 -12.53 3.33
CA LEU A 51 -12.28 -13.54 2.44
C LEU A 51 -11.78 -14.76 3.24
N ASN A 52 -10.96 -14.53 4.24
CA ASN A 52 -10.38 -15.61 5.08
C ASN A 52 -11.44 -16.46 5.81
N GLU A 53 -12.59 -15.88 6.19
CA GLU A 53 -13.68 -16.59 6.84
C GLU A 53 -14.44 -17.56 5.89
N ARG A 54 -14.18 -17.48 4.57
CA ARG A 54 -14.86 -18.22 3.50
C ARG A 54 -13.95 -19.15 2.71
N LEU A 55 -12.68 -19.19 3.04
CA LEU A 55 -11.70 -20.05 2.39
C LEU A 55 -11.32 -21.21 3.29
N ASP A 56 -11.16 -22.38 2.70
CA ASP A 56 -10.52 -23.53 3.34
C ASP A 56 -9.00 -23.33 3.53
N ALA A 57 -8.35 -24.20 4.27
CA ALA A 57 -6.92 -24.05 4.58
C ALA A 57 -6.03 -24.10 3.34
N LYS A 58 -6.40 -24.88 2.30
CA LYS A 58 -5.59 -25.08 1.11
C LYS A 58 -5.55 -23.86 0.16
N GLY A 59 -6.62 -23.04 0.17
CA GLY A 59 -6.73 -21.86 -0.69
C GLY A 59 -6.18 -20.57 -0.08
N LYS A 60 -6.01 -20.51 1.24
CA LYS A 60 -5.76 -19.25 1.97
C LYS A 60 -4.54 -18.47 1.48
N GLU A 61 -3.39 -19.12 1.32
CA GLU A 61 -2.15 -18.42 0.92
C GLU A 61 -2.29 -17.75 -0.45
N LYS A 62 -2.83 -18.46 -1.42
CA LYS A 62 -3.04 -17.96 -2.77
C LYS A 62 -3.99 -16.78 -2.80
N TYR A 63 -5.15 -16.90 -2.18
CA TYR A 63 -6.19 -15.86 -2.24
C TYR A 63 -5.87 -14.65 -1.37
N VAL A 64 -5.12 -14.79 -0.28
CA VAL A 64 -4.60 -13.65 0.51
C VAL A 64 -3.64 -12.83 -0.34
N SER A 65 -2.70 -13.48 -1.03
CA SER A 65 -1.74 -12.77 -1.89
C SER A 65 -2.41 -12.09 -3.09
N VAL A 66 -3.40 -12.75 -3.71
CA VAL A 66 -4.22 -12.14 -4.77
C VAL A 66 -4.99 -10.93 -4.24
N TYR A 67 -5.64 -11.04 -3.09
CA TYR A 67 -6.37 -9.93 -2.48
C TYR A 67 -5.48 -8.70 -2.24
N THR A 68 -4.30 -8.92 -1.66
CA THR A 68 -3.35 -7.81 -1.40
C THR A 68 -2.83 -7.20 -2.70
N ALA A 69 -2.63 -8.00 -3.73
CA ALA A 69 -2.17 -7.54 -5.04
C ALA A 69 -3.20 -6.62 -5.74
N PHE A 70 -4.50 -6.80 -5.50
CA PHE A 70 -5.55 -5.92 -6.05
C PHE A 70 -5.45 -4.46 -5.55
N PHE A 71 -4.68 -4.20 -4.50
CA PHE A 71 -4.31 -2.84 -4.13
C PHE A 71 -3.58 -2.12 -5.28
N GLY A 72 -2.72 -2.83 -6.00
CA GLY A 72 -2.05 -2.33 -7.22
C GLY A 72 -3.03 -1.98 -8.34
N LEU A 73 -4.09 -2.79 -8.53
CA LEU A 73 -5.14 -2.50 -9.51
C LEU A 73 -5.89 -1.20 -9.16
N GLY A 74 -6.25 -1.01 -7.88
CA GLY A 74 -6.88 0.23 -7.42
C GLY A 74 -6.01 1.46 -7.69
N THR A 75 -4.71 1.37 -7.37
CA THR A 75 -3.75 2.44 -7.65
C THR A 75 -3.65 2.74 -9.15
N ALA A 76 -3.50 1.72 -9.99
CA ALA A 76 -3.42 1.87 -11.44
C ALA A 76 -4.69 2.52 -12.02
N THR A 77 -5.86 2.05 -11.58
CA THR A 77 -7.15 2.62 -11.99
C THR A 77 -7.28 4.09 -11.60
N SER A 78 -6.80 4.48 -10.41
CA SER A 78 -6.82 5.87 -9.96
C SER A 78 -5.97 6.77 -10.85
N PHE A 79 -4.74 6.36 -11.20
CA PHE A 79 -3.90 7.11 -12.12
C PHE A 79 -4.51 7.18 -13.54
N PHE A 80 -5.08 6.08 -14.02
CA PHE A 80 -5.73 6.04 -15.33
C PHE A 80 -6.94 6.99 -15.40
N ILE A 81 -7.81 6.99 -14.39
CA ILE A 81 -8.94 7.91 -14.27
C ILE A 81 -8.44 9.36 -14.27
N LEU A 82 -7.43 9.66 -13.43
CA LEU A 82 -6.85 11.00 -13.36
C LEU A 82 -6.29 11.45 -14.73
N GLY A 83 -5.59 10.56 -15.43
CA GLY A 83 -5.06 10.81 -16.76
C GLY A 83 -6.17 11.17 -17.78
N ILE A 84 -7.26 10.37 -17.82
CA ILE A 84 -8.40 10.65 -18.70
C ILE A 84 -9.06 12.00 -18.36
N LEU A 85 -9.36 12.24 -17.10
CA LEU A 85 -10.02 13.48 -16.70
C LEU A 85 -9.17 14.71 -17.02
N LYS A 86 -7.86 14.59 -16.89
CA LYS A 86 -6.92 15.66 -17.24
C LYS A 86 -6.89 15.93 -18.77
N GLU A 87 -7.03 14.89 -19.58
CA GLU A 87 -7.13 15.04 -21.05
C GLU A 87 -8.35 15.88 -21.45
N TYR A 88 -9.47 15.70 -20.77
CA TYR A 88 -10.68 16.52 -20.97
C TYR A 88 -10.64 17.87 -20.24
N ASN A 89 -9.48 18.27 -19.69
CA ASN A 89 -9.31 19.51 -18.93
C ASN A 89 -10.28 19.66 -17.73
N LEU A 90 -10.73 18.53 -17.18
CA LEU A 90 -11.57 18.54 -15.99
C LEU A 90 -10.75 18.83 -14.75
N ASP A 91 -11.39 19.49 -13.77
CA ASP A 91 -10.79 19.79 -12.49
C ASP A 91 -10.46 18.50 -11.71
N TRP A 92 -9.42 18.54 -10.88
CA TRP A 92 -8.96 17.40 -10.08
C TRP A 92 -10.06 16.83 -9.16
N SER A 93 -11.02 17.65 -8.72
CA SER A 93 -12.13 17.26 -7.85
C SER A 93 -13.01 16.17 -8.46
N TYR A 94 -13.20 16.17 -9.78
CA TYR A 94 -13.94 15.11 -10.48
C TYR A 94 -13.33 13.72 -10.26
N SER A 95 -12.00 13.62 -10.14
CA SER A 95 -11.32 12.35 -9.86
C SER A 95 -11.78 11.76 -8.52
N PHE A 96 -11.88 12.59 -7.50
CA PHE A 96 -12.33 12.14 -6.17
C PHE A 96 -13.81 11.77 -6.14
N ILE A 97 -14.66 12.50 -6.89
CA ILE A 97 -16.09 12.15 -7.03
C ILE A 97 -16.24 10.77 -7.70
N VAL A 98 -15.53 10.54 -8.80
CA VAL A 98 -15.57 9.27 -9.52
C VAL A 98 -15.08 8.11 -8.67
N VAL A 99 -13.93 8.28 -7.99
CA VAL A 99 -13.40 7.26 -7.09
C VAL A 99 -14.33 7.03 -5.89
N GLY A 100 -14.94 8.09 -5.34
CA GLY A 100 -15.93 8.00 -4.27
C GLY A 100 -17.14 7.17 -4.69
N PHE A 101 -17.64 7.35 -5.90
CA PHE A 101 -18.71 6.54 -6.46
C PHE A 101 -18.33 5.06 -6.60
N PHE A 102 -17.14 4.75 -7.12
CA PHE A 102 -16.65 3.37 -7.19
C PHE A 102 -16.47 2.75 -5.79
N GLN A 103 -16.04 3.51 -4.80
CA GLN A 103 -15.94 3.03 -3.43
C GLN A 103 -17.31 2.67 -2.85
N LEU A 104 -18.35 3.47 -3.11
CA LEU A 104 -19.71 3.15 -2.72
C LEU A 104 -20.18 1.84 -3.37
N LEU A 105 -19.98 1.72 -4.69
CA LEU A 105 -20.34 0.52 -5.44
C LEU A 105 -19.61 -0.73 -4.93
N SER A 106 -18.39 -0.63 -4.44
CA SER A 106 -17.61 -1.76 -3.93
C SER A 106 -18.24 -2.45 -2.70
N GLY A 107 -19.04 -1.72 -1.92
CA GLY A 107 -19.75 -2.24 -0.75
C GLY A 107 -20.91 -3.18 -1.10
N ILE A 108 -21.54 -2.97 -2.24
CA ILE A 108 -22.75 -3.69 -2.66
C ILE A 108 -22.48 -5.18 -2.89
N PRO A 109 -21.49 -5.61 -3.69
CA PRO A 109 -21.20 -7.02 -3.91
C PRO A 109 -20.87 -7.79 -2.63
N ILE A 110 -20.24 -7.15 -1.68
CA ILE A 110 -19.90 -7.78 -0.40
C ILE A 110 -21.17 -8.17 0.39
N ILE A 111 -22.20 -7.34 0.34
CA ILE A 111 -23.46 -7.67 1.01
C ILE A 111 -24.23 -8.74 0.24
N LEU A 112 -24.35 -8.60 -1.08
CA LEU A 112 -25.21 -9.43 -1.90
C LEU A 112 -24.60 -10.81 -2.20
N PHE A 113 -23.32 -10.87 -2.55
CA PHE A 113 -22.71 -12.06 -3.15
C PHE A 113 -21.72 -12.80 -2.25
N SER A 114 -21.32 -12.26 -1.08
CA SER A 114 -20.44 -13.00 -0.22
C SER A 114 -21.18 -14.17 0.45
N GLY A 115 -20.78 -15.39 0.12
CA GLY A 115 -21.35 -16.66 0.60
C GLY A 115 -21.32 -16.86 2.12
N PRO A 116 -21.77 -18.03 2.62
CA PRO A 116 -21.74 -18.37 4.03
C PRO A 116 -20.30 -18.47 4.58
N ARG A 117 -20.12 -18.32 5.88
CA ARG A 117 -18.83 -18.54 6.54
C ARG A 117 -18.55 -20.03 6.65
N ILE A 118 -17.36 -20.46 6.29
CA ILE A 118 -16.87 -21.82 6.48
C ILE A 118 -16.35 -21.96 7.93
N GLU A 119 -15.63 -20.96 8.43
CA GLU A 119 -15.21 -20.93 9.84
C GLU A 119 -16.30 -20.30 10.71
N ILE A 120 -16.97 -21.10 11.51
CA ILE A 120 -17.86 -20.62 12.58
C ILE A 120 -16.97 -20.19 13.75
N LYS A 121 -16.71 -18.89 13.87
CA LYS A 121 -16.05 -18.37 15.07
C LYS A 121 -17.05 -18.32 16.23
N PRO A 122 -16.65 -18.73 17.45
CA PRO A 122 -17.43 -18.38 18.61
C PRO A 122 -17.60 -16.86 18.63
N TYR A 123 -18.83 -16.41 18.77
CA TYR A 123 -19.15 -14.98 18.86
C TYR A 123 -18.49 -14.42 20.12
N ILE A 124 -17.36 -13.75 19.96
CA ILE A 124 -16.76 -12.99 21.06
C ILE A 124 -17.66 -11.77 21.24
N LYS A 125 -18.50 -11.81 22.30
CA LYS A 125 -19.25 -10.61 22.72
C LYS A 125 -18.27 -9.44 22.82
N PHE A 126 -18.57 -8.35 22.13
CA PHE A 126 -17.77 -7.14 22.13
C PHE A 126 -17.76 -6.55 23.55
N SER A 127 -16.82 -6.93 24.35
CA SER A 127 -16.73 -6.53 25.75
C SER A 127 -15.63 -5.49 25.91
N GLY A 128 -15.97 -4.24 25.55
CA GLY A 128 -15.21 -3.05 25.88
C GLY A 128 -13.87 -2.87 25.14
N ILE A 129 -13.49 -1.63 24.96
CA ILE A 129 -12.24 -1.21 24.32
C ILE A 129 -10.99 -1.82 24.98
N PHE A 130 -11.01 -2.02 26.31
CA PHE A 130 -9.91 -2.64 27.06
C PHE A 130 -9.59 -4.06 26.61
N LYS A 131 -10.59 -4.87 26.24
CA LYS A 131 -10.33 -6.24 25.73
C LYS A 131 -9.73 -6.21 24.33
N ILE A 132 -10.11 -5.24 23.49
CA ILE A 132 -9.52 -5.04 22.18
C ILE A 132 -8.05 -4.64 22.33
N LEU A 133 -7.76 -3.64 23.15
CA LEU A 133 -6.39 -3.19 23.43
C LEU A 133 -5.54 -4.31 24.02
N LYS A 134 -6.09 -5.09 24.97
CA LYS A 134 -5.42 -6.27 25.52
C LYS A 134 -5.15 -7.34 24.44
N SER A 135 -6.09 -7.56 23.54
CA SER A 135 -5.91 -8.50 22.43
C SER A 135 -4.82 -8.04 21.46
N ILE A 136 -4.79 -6.76 21.11
CA ILE A 136 -3.72 -6.16 20.29
C ILE A 136 -2.38 -6.26 21.03
N TYR A 137 -2.33 -5.92 22.31
CA TYR A 137 -1.13 -6.05 23.14
C TYR A 137 -0.56 -7.48 23.16
N ASN A 138 -1.45 -8.50 23.20
CA ASN A 138 -1.02 -9.89 23.14
C ASN A 138 -0.37 -10.26 21.80
N VAL A 139 -0.74 -9.58 20.71
CA VAL A 139 -0.11 -9.78 19.40
C VAL A 139 1.34 -9.33 19.41
N PHE A 140 1.70 -8.25 20.13
CA PHE A 140 3.10 -7.82 20.28
C PHE A 140 4.00 -8.90 20.89
N LYS A 141 3.42 -9.82 21.70
CA LYS A 141 4.15 -10.95 22.29
C LYS A 141 4.30 -12.13 21.32
N ASN A 142 3.61 -12.11 20.19
CA ASN A 142 3.70 -13.18 19.20
C ASN A 142 4.95 -13.02 18.34
N LYS A 143 6.06 -13.61 18.78
CA LYS A 143 7.36 -13.56 18.09
C LYS A 143 7.33 -14.10 16.65
N LYS A 144 6.34 -14.94 16.29
CA LYS A 144 6.22 -15.49 14.93
C LYS A 144 5.51 -14.53 13.97
N ALA A 145 4.56 -13.73 14.45
CA ALA A 145 3.80 -12.79 13.63
C ALA A 145 4.45 -11.39 13.56
N MET A 146 5.09 -10.95 14.65
CA MET A 146 5.65 -9.59 14.74
C MET A 146 6.66 -9.23 13.66
N PRO A 147 7.61 -10.10 13.25
CA PRO A 147 8.51 -9.76 12.16
C PRO A 147 7.78 -9.42 10.86
N TYR A 148 6.70 -10.14 10.53
CA TYR A 148 5.89 -9.84 9.34
C TYR A 148 5.13 -8.51 9.47
N ILE A 149 4.68 -8.17 10.67
CA ILE A 149 3.98 -6.92 10.95
C ILE A 149 4.93 -5.72 10.85
N ILE A 150 6.13 -5.83 11.43
CA ILE A 150 7.16 -4.78 11.37
C ILE A 150 7.69 -4.66 9.95
N GLY A 151 7.99 -5.79 9.28
CA GLY A 151 8.41 -5.80 7.88
C GLY A 151 7.39 -5.12 6.98
N TYR A 152 6.09 -5.31 7.22
CA TYR A 152 5.04 -4.62 6.48
C TYR A 152 5.03 -3.10 6.72
N GLY A 153 5.35 -2.64 7.93
CA GLY A 153 5.56 -1.22 8.21
C GLY A 153 6.69 -0.61 7.38
N GLY A 154 7.83 -1.30 7.28
CA GLY A 154 8.95 -0.90 6.43
C GLY A 154 8.59 -0.92 4.94
N HIS A 155 7.91 -1.99 4.49
CA HIS A 155 7.40 -2.11 3.12
C HIS A 155 6.48 -0.94 2.74
N THR A 156 5.48 -0.62 3.57
CA THR A 156 4.56 0.48 3.28
C THR A 156 5.22 1.85 3.37
N TYR A 157 6.20 2.02 4.25
CA TYR A 157 7.01 3.23 4.33
C TYR A 157 7.73 3.50 3.00
N GLU A 158 8.43 2.52 2.44
CA GLU A 158 9.09 2.63 1.15
C GLU A 158 8.08 2.81 0.01
N LEU A 159 7.02 1.99 -0.03
CA LEU A 159 6.00 2.03 -1.07
C LEU A 159 5.32 3.39 -1.18
N PHE A 160 4.90 3.97 -0.06
CA PHE A 160 4.23 5.27 -0.07
C PHE A 160 5.21 6.43 -0.25
N GLY A 161 6.45 6.33 0.25
CA GLY A 161 7.51 7.27 -0.08
C GLY A 161 7.76 7.30 -1.59
N TYR A 162 7.96 6.16 -2.21
CA TYR A 162 8.12 6.03 -3.65
C TYR A 162 6.91 6.59 -4.41
N ARG A 163 5.69 6.14 -4.12
CA ARG A 163 4.47 6.53 -4.86
C ARG A 163 4.14 8.00 -4.77
N SER A 164 4.34 8.61 -3.61
CA SER A 164 4.02 10.02 -3.39
C SER A 164 4.87 10.95 -4.27
N TRP A 165 6.08 10.55 -4.61
CA TRP A 165 7.05 11.42 -5.26
C TRP A 165 7.45 10.99 -6.67
N THR A 166 7.11 9.78 -7.12
CA THR A 166 7.53 9.29 -8.45
C THR A 166 7.01 10.17 -9.58
N PHE A 167 5.78 10.70 -9.50
CA PHE A 167 5.26 11.61 -10.53
C PHE A 167 6.14 12.86 -10.65
N ALA A 168 6.40 13.53 -9.54
CA ALA A 168 7.23 14.75 -9.51
C ALA A 168 8.68 14.45 -9.93
N CYS A 169 9.23 13.30 -9.52
CA CYS A 169 10.57 12.87 -9.96
C CYS A 169 10.65 12.70 -11.48
N VAL A 170 9.65 12.07 -12.11
CA VAL A 170 9.63 11.90 -13.57
C VAL A 170 9.49 13.24 -14.28
N VAL A 171 8.67 14.16 -13.76
CA VAL A 171 8.58 15.54 -14.30
C VAL A 171 9.92 16.25 -14.20
N PHE A 172 10.60 16.19 -13.07
CA PHE A 172 11.93 16.75 -12.86
C PHE A 172 12.95 16.16 -13.85
N LEU A 173 12.99 14.84 -14.01
CA LEU A 173 13.92 14.18 -14.94
C LEU A 173 13.62 14.55 -16.41
N SER A 174 12.34 14.62 -16.80
CA SER A 174 11.89 15.08 -18.10
C SER A 174 12.44 16.49 -18.42
N SER A 175 12.28 17.41 -17.48
CA SER A 175 12.82 18.78 -17.59
C SER A 175 14.35 18.79 -17.64
N THR A 176 15.01 18.03 -16.76
CA THR A 176 16.49 17.98 -16.66
C THR A 176 17.15 17.49 -17.95
N TYR A 177 16.51 16.55 -18.65
CA TYR A 177 17.02 15.99 -19.89
C TYR A 177 16.45 16.66 -21.15
N ASN A 178 15.66 17.74 -20.99
CA ASN A 178 15.00 18.46 -22.10
C ASN A 178 14.14 17.54 -22.99
N VAL A 179 13.51 16.52 -22.43
CA VAL A 179 12.60 15.62 -23.13
C VAL A 179 11.18 15.88 -22.60
N TYR A 180 10.32 16.41 -23.46
CA TYR A 180 8.93 16.66 -23.08
C TYR A 180 8.16 15.34 -22.90
N LEU A 181 7.65 15.12 -21.68
CA LEU A 181 6.68 14.08 -21.36
C LEU A 181 5.38 14.75 -20.91
N SER A 182 4.28 14.46 -21.57
CA SER A 182 2.98 14.98 -21.16
C SER A 182 2.55 14.38 -19.80
N ASN A 183 1.75 15.14 -19.02
CA ASN A 183 1.23 14.65 -17.74
C ASN A 183 0.43 13.34 -17.89
N ILE A 184 -0.31 13.20 -19.00
CA ILE A 184 -1.05 11.97 -19.29
C ILE A 184 -0.11 10.78 -19.56
N PHE A 185 1.01 11.01 -20.25
CA PHE A 185 2.02 9.95 -20.43
C PHE A 185 2.57 9.50 -19.07
N ILE A 186 2.92 10.43 -18.19
CA ILE A 186 3.45 10.11 -16.85
C ILE A 186 2.39 9.39 -16.03
N ALA A 187 1.13 9.84 -16.05
CA ALA A 187 0.03 9.18 -15.33
C ALA A 187 -0.20 7.74 -15.84
N ASN A 188 -0.20 7.53 -17.16
CA ASN A 188 -0.33 6.19 -17.75
C ASN A 188 0.88 5.30 -17.45
N PHE A 189 2.09 5.84 -17.44
CA PHE A 189 3.29 5.12 -17.01
C PHE A 189 3.16 4.64 -15.57
N LEU A 190 2.70 5.49 -14.65
CA LEU A 190 2.45 5.10 -13.26
C LEU A 190 1.29 4.10 -13.11
N ALA A 191 0.26 4.19 -13.95
CA ALA A 191 -0.80 3.20 -13.99
C ALA A 191 -0.26 1.80 -14.39
N ILE A 192 0.56 1.74 -15.43
CA ILE A 192 1.23 0.50 -15.87
C ILE A 192 2.13 -0.05 -14.76
N ILE A 193 2.93 0.79 -14.12
CA ILE A 193 3.73 0.44 -12.95
C ILE A 193 2.86 -0.17 -11.86
N GLY A 194 1.71 0.44 -11.54
CA GLY A 194 0.76 -0.07 -10.56
C GLY A 194 0.23 -1.47 -10.91
N LEU A 195 -0.07 -1.71 -12.18
CA LEU A 195 -0.54 -3.03 -12.67
C LEU A 195 0.52 -4.12 -12.54
N THR A 196 1.78 -3.80 -12.85
CA THR A 196 2.87 -4.80 -12.70
C THR A 196 3.10 -5.22 -11.26
N GLY A 197 2.81 -4.34 -10.31
CA GLY A 197 2.85 -4.66 -8.87
C GLY A 197 1.94 -5.82 -8.48
N ILE A 198 0.82 -6.03 -9.20
CA ILE A 198 -0.09 -7.16 -8.97
C ILE A 198 0.66 -8.48 -9.17
N PHE A 199 1.30 -8.62 -10.32
CA PHE A 199 2.05 -9.82 -10.66
C PHE A 199 3.24 -10.02 -9.72
N SER A 200 3.97 -8.94 -9.41
CA SER A 200 5.12 -8.98 -8.50
C SER A 200 4.72 -9.51 -7.11
N SER A 201 3.66 -8.96 -6.51
CA SER A 201 3.17 -9.40 -5.19
C SER A 201 2.72 -10.86 -5.18
N ILE A 202 2.02 -11.30 -6.23
CA ILE A 202 1.54 -12.69 -6.35
C ILE A 202 2.73 -13.64 -6.52
N ILE A 203 3.63 -13.34 -7.44
CA ILE A 203 4.83 -14.18 -7.72
C ILE A 203 5.69 -14.28 -6.46
N GLY A 204 5.98 -13.16 -5.80
CA GLY A 204 6.77 -13.12 -4.58
C GLY A 204 6.15 -13.93 -3.44
N ALA A 205 4.83 -13.84 -3.25
CA ALA A 205 4.13 -14.63 -2.25
C ALA A 205 4.13 -16.14 -2.59
N GLN A 206 3.89 -16.49 -3.85
CA GLN A 206 3.90 -17.90 -4.29
C GLN A 206 5.27 -18.52 -4.19
N TYR A 207 6.33 -17.76 -4.48
CA TYR A 207 7.71 -18.24 -4.36
C TYR A 207 8.08 -18.63 -2.92
N CYS A 208 7.39 -18.05 -1.93
CA CYS A 208 7.58 -18.37 -0.50
C CYS A 208 6.85 -19.64 -0.04
N ILE A 209 5.91 -20.20 -0.82
CA ILE A 209 5.13 -21.39 -0.43
C ILE A 209 6.04 -22.61 -0.31
N GLY A 210 5.95 -23.31 0.83
CA GLY A 210 6.76 -24.50 1.11
C GLY A 210 8.25 -24.24 1.36
N LYS A 211 8.67 -22.97 1.44
CA LYS A 211 10.07 -22.56 1.66
C LYS A 211 10.22 -21.74 2.96
N ASN A 212 11.48 -21.41 3.29
CA ASN A 212 11.79 -20.51 4.40
C ASN A 212 11.37 -19.05 4.05
N ARG A 213 10.10 -18.72 4.31
CA ARG A 213 9.51 -17.42 4.01
C ARG A 213 10.29 -16.23 4.60
N PRO A 214 10.68 -16.23 5.89
CA PRO A 214 11.50 -15.17 6.48
C PRO A 214 12.78 -14.90 5.68
N LEU A 215 13.52 -15.93 5.36
CA LEU A 215 14.78 -15.82 4.61
C LEU A 215 14.55 -15.22 3.21
N ILE A 216 13.53 -15.69 2.50
CA ILE A 216 13.20 -15.18 1.16
C ILE A 216 12.81 -13.71 1.21
N ILE A 217 11.98 -13.30 2.17
CA ILE A 217 11.59 -11.89 2.36
C ILE A 217 12.83 -11.04 2.65
N SER A 218 13.76 -11.50 3.47
CA SER A 218 15.03 -10.79 3.72
C SER A 218 15.86 -10.60 2.45
N TYR A 219 15.92 -11.60 1.56
CA TYR A 219 16.57 -11.45 0.25
C TYR A 219 15.82 -10.48 -0.67
N MET A 220 14.48 -10.49 -0.67
CA MET A 220 13.68 -9.54 -1.43
C MET A 220 13.99 -8.10 -0.98
N GLY A 221 14.04 -7.84 0.33
CA GLY A 221 14.43 -6.53 0.87
C GLY A 221 15.85 -6.10 0.48
N LEU A 222 16.81 -7.04 0.50
CA LEU A 222 18.17 -6.75 0.07
C LEU A 222 18.24 -6.40 -1.44
N ILE A 223 17.56 -7.17 -2.28
CA ILE A 223 17.48 -6.90 -3.73
C ILE A 223 16.78 -5.56 -4.00
N CYS A 224 15.71 -5.25 -3.25
CA CYS A 224 15.01 -3.98 -3.33
C CYS A 224 15.93 -2.81 -3.00
N PHE A 225 16.71 -2.91 -1.92
CA PHE A 225 17.69 -1.89 -1.53
C PHE A 225 18.74 -1.63 -2.62
N PHE A 226 19.33 -2.67 -3.19
CA PHE A 226 20.24 -2.48 -4.33
C PHE A 226 19.54 -1.93 -5.56
N GLY A 227 18.28 -2.32 -5.79
CA GLY A 227 17.44 -1.75 -6.84
C GLY A 227 17.22 -0.25 -6.68
N SER A 228 17.04 0.25 -5.45
CA SER A 228 16.94 1.69 -5.19
C SER A 228 18.22 2.45 -5.52
N ILE A 229 19.38 1.88 -5.19
CA ILE A 229 20.68 2.45 -5.50
C ILE A 229 20.90 2.53 -7.03
N ILE A 230 20.58 1.47 -7.75
CA ILE A 230 20.68 1.44 -9.23
C ILE A 230 19.73 2.47 -9.84
N THR A 231 18.50 2.58 -9.29
CA THR A 231 17.54 3.60 -9.72
C THR A 231 18.09 5.01 -9.51
N ALA A 232 18.65 5.29 -8.34
CA ALA A 232 19.29 6.57 -8.04
C ALA A 232 20.45 6.89 -8.99
N PHE A 233 21.30 5.92 -9.31
CA PHE A 233 22.36 6.08 -10.31
C PHE A 233 21.83 6.38 -11.71
N SER A 234 20.72 5.75 -12.12
CA SER A 234 20.13 5.94 -13.44
C SER A 234 19.69 7.40 -13.69
N PHE A 235 19.36 8.17 -12.62
CA PHE A 235 19.02 9.59 -12.71
C PHE A 235 20.16 10.46 -13.24
N TRP A 236 21.40 9.97 -13.20
CA TRP A 236 22.59 10.68 -13.66
C TRP A 236 23.00 10.32 -15.09
N ILE A 237 22.40 9.28 -15.68
CA ILE A 237 22.78 8.77 -17.01
C ILE A 237 21.88 9.34 -18.10
N ASN A 238 20.59 8.97 -18.11
CA ASN A 238 19.59 9.51 -19.05
C ASN A 238 18.17 9.21 -18.59
N LEU A 239 17.19 9.89 -19.18
CA LEU A 239 15.78 9.77 -18.84
C LEU A 239 15.23 8.35 -19.05
N TYR A 240 15.54 7.70 -20.17
CA TYR A 240 14.95 6.40 -20.51
C TYR A 240 15.42 5.30 -19.56
N LEU A 241 16.69 5.35 -19.18
CA LEU A 241 17.25 4.45 -18.19
C LEU A 241 16.65 4.70 -16.79
N ALA A 242 16.43 5.97 -16.45
CA ALA A 242 15.75 6.33 -15.22
C ALA A 242 14.31 5.78 -15.17
N LEU A 243 13.53 5.95 -16.25
CA LEU A 243 12.18 5.39 -16.34
C LEU A 243 12.18 3.86 -16.24
N LEU A 244 13.13 3.19 -16.89
CA LEU A 244 13.28 1.74 -16.81
C LEU A 244 13.54 1.28 -15.36
N PHE A 245 14.47 1.92 -14.66
CA PHE A 245 14.79 1.52 -13.29
C PHE A 245 13.75 1.97 -12.27
N ILE A 246 13.05 3.07 -12.47
CA ILE A 246 11.85 3.43 -11.71
C ILE A 246 10.80 2.31 -11.84
N PHE A 247 10.57 1.79 -13.04
CA PHE A 247 9.65 0.69 -13.29
C PHE A 247 10.09 -0.61 -12.59
N ILE A 248 11.36 -1.00 -12.74
CA ILE A 248 11.92 -2.20 -12.08
C ILE A 248 11.87 -2.07 -10.56
N TYR A 249 12.19 -0.91 -10.03
CA TYR A 249 12.18 -0.65 -8.60
C TYR A 249 10.77 -0.83 -7.99
N ASN A 250 9.71 -0.38 -8.66
CA ASN A 250 8.35 -0.68 -8.21
C ASN A 250 8.05 -2.19 -8.11
N ILE A 251 8.55 -2.99 -9.07
CA ILE A 251 8.41 -4.45 -9.03
C ILE A 251 9.08 -5.00 -7.78
N LEU A 252 10.29 -4.53 -7.47
CA LEU A 252 11.07 -4.98 -6.32
C LEU A 252 10.41 -4.58 -4.99
N ILE A 253 9.92 -3.33 -4.87
CA ILE A 253 9.20 -2.86 -3.66
C ILE A 253 8.01 -3.76 -3.35
N ILE A 254 7.20 -4.13 -4.35
CA ILE A 254 5.92 -4.81 -4.11
C ILE A 254 6.08 -6.33 -3.95
N MET A 255 7.24 -6.90 -4.28
CA MET A 255 7.47 -8.34 -4.33
C MET A 255 7.19 -9.05 -3.00
N ASP A 256 7.49 -8.45 -1.87
CA ASP A 256 7.31 -9.03 -0.54
C ASP A 256 5.92 -8.81 0.08
N SER A 257 5.13 -7.87 -0.45
CA SER A 257 3.84 -7.43 0.10
C SER A 257 2.88 -8.57 0.45
N GLY A 258 2.63 -9.46 -0.53
CA GLY A 258 1.77 -10.62 -0.35
C GLY A 258 2.32 -11.62 0.67
N SER A 259 3.65 -11.78 0.73
CA SER A 259 4.33 -12.67 1.68
C SER A 259 4.25 -12.16 3.11
N LEU A 260 4.40 -10.85 3.33
CA LEU A 260 4.29 -10.20 4.64
C LEU A 260 2.88 -10.34 5.20
N THR A 261 1.86 -10.03 4.39
CA THR A 261 0.46 -10.16 4.79
C THR A 261 0.08 -11.63 5.06
N THR A 262 0.50 -12.54 4.18
CA THR A 262 0.25 -13.98 4.37
C THR A 262 0.95 -14.50 5.64
N GLY A 263 2.20 -14.09 5.88
CA GLY A 263 2.92 -14.43 7.10
C GLY A 263 2.20 -13.97 8.37
N THR A 264 1.65 -12.74 8.37
CA THR A 264 0.82 -12.24 9.47
C THR A 264 -0.45 -13.08 9.68
N VAL A 265 -1.11 -13.50 8.60
CA VAL A 265 -2.34 -14.31 8.68
C VAL A 265 -2.07 -15.71 9.22
N LEU A 266 -0.99 -16.35 8.79
CA LEU A 266 -0.70 -17.76 9.11
C LEU A 266 -0.06 -17.95 10.50
N ASN A 267 0.64 -16.96 11.04
CA ASN A 267 1.39 -17.09 12.29
C ASN A 267 0.59 -16.70 13.53
N GLY A 268 -0.34 -17.55 13.93
CA GLY A 268 -1.14 -17.42 15.16
C GLY A 268 -2.48 -18.12 15.05
N SER A 269 -3.29 -18.03 16.13
CA SER A 269 -4.57 -18.70 16.21
C SER A 269 -5.66 -18.02 15.35
N SER A 270 -6.74 -18.74 15.05
CA SER A 270 -7.91 -18.15 14.40
C SER A 270 -8.59 -17.10 15.29
N GLN A 271 -8.45 -17.21 16.61
CA GLN A 271 -9.10 -16.34 17.59
C GLN A 271 -8.48 -14.93 17.61
N ASP A 272 -7.16 -14.79 17.45
CA ASP A 272 -6.43 -13.52 17.48
C ASP A 272 -6.16 -12.93 16.08
N ARG A 273 -6.62 -13.60 15.01
CA ARG A 273 -6.41 -13.15 13.61
C ARG A 273 -6.87 -11.70 13.38
N GLY A 274 -8.04 -11.33 13.89
CA GLY A 274 -8.56 -9.96 13.77
C GLY A 274 -7.62 -8.92 14.40
N SER A 275 -7.09 -9.21 15.58
CA SER A 275 -6.14 -8.32 16.28
C SER A 275 -4.78 -8.26 15.58
N ARG A 276 -4.31 -9.38 14.99
CA ARG A 276 -3.10 -9.38 14.17
C ARG A 276 -3.27 -8.53 12.92
N LEU A 277 -4.38 -8.67 12.21
CA LEU A 277 -4.67 -7.84 11.03
C LEU A 277 -4.85 -6.36 11.40
N ALA A 278 -5.46 -6.07 12.56
CA ALA A 278 -5.56 -4.70 13.05
C ALA A 278 -4.18 -4.10 13.34
N LEU A 279 -3.30 -4.82 14.05
CA LEU A 279 -1.95 -4.35 14.32
C LEU A 279 -1.12 -4.21 13.03
N HIS A 280 -1.24 -5.16 12.11
CA HIS A 280 -0.63 -5.09 10.78
C HIS A 280 -1.05 -3.83 10.02
N SER A 281 -2.35 -3.47 10.04
CA SER A 281 -2.83 -2.23 9.47
C SER A 281 -2.27 -0.99 10.16
N ILE A 282 -2.29 -0.97 11.49
CA ILE A 282 -1.80 0.19 12.26
C ILE A 282 -0.33 0.46 11.91
N ILE A 283 0.51 -0.56 12.00
CA ILE A 283 1.95 -0.42 11.70
C ILE A 283 2.17 -0.09 10.22
N GLY A 284 1.42 -0.73 9.31
CA GLY A 284 1.51 -0.43 7.88
C GLY A 284 1.10 1.02 7.56
N PHE A 285 -0.02 1.51 8.09
CA PHE A 285 -0.44 2.89 7.82
C PHE A 285 0.46 3.93 8.48
N LEU A 286 1.03 3.64 9.64
CA LEU A 286 2.06 4.49 10.24
C LEU A 286 3.30 4.56 9.34
N GLY A 287 3.78 3.44 8.83
CA GLY A 287 4.85 3.41 7.85
C GLY A 287 4.51 4.25 6.61
N GLY A 288 3.34 4.00 6.01
CA GLY A 288 2.89 4.74 4.83
C GLY A 288 2.74 6.24 5.07
N ALA A 289 2.26 6.66 6.25
CA ALA A 289 2.12 8.07 6.61
C ALA A 289 3.47 8.80 6.75
N LEU A 290 4.53 8.08 7.10
CA LEU A 290 5.87 8.65 7.26
C LEU A 290 6.68 8.67 5.96
N GLY A 291 6.43 7.75 5.03
CA GLY A 291 7.23 7.57 3.83
C GLY A 291 7.29 8.84 2.94
N GLY A 292 6.13 9.41 2.61
CA GLY A 292 6.06 10.63 1.80
C GLY A 292 6.78 11.83 2.42
N PRO A 293 6.46 12.22 3.66
CA PRO A 293 7.16 13.31 4.36
C PRO A 293 8.67 13.14 4.47
N ILE A 294 9.17 11.93 4.70
CA ILE A 294 10.62 11.69 4.81
C ILE A 294 11.33 11.89 3.47
N VAL A 295 10.73 11.47 2.35
CA VAL A 295 11.29 11.81 1.03
C VAL A 295 11.30 13.32 0.82
N GLY A 296 10.22 14.03 1.20
CA GLY A 296 10.17 15.50 1.15
C GLY A 296 11.29 16.15 1.97
N LEU A 297 11.49 15.70 3.21
CA LEU A 297 12.60 16.17 4.05
C LEU A 297 13.98 15.88 3.43
N ALA A 298 14.15 14.72 2.78
CA ALA A 298 15.39 14.42 2.06
C ALA A 298 15.58 15.36 0.86
N LEU A 299 14.52 15.66 0.11
CA LEU A 299 14.58 16.64 -0.98
C LEU A 299 15.04 18.01 -0.46
N ASP A 300 14.40 18.52 0.59
CA ASP A 300 14.75 19.83 1.18
C ASP A 300 16.18 19.88 1.70
N SER A 301 16.67 18.78 2.31
CA SER A 301 17.98 18.69 2.93
C SER A 301 19.15 18.58 1.96
N PHE A 302 18.92 18.06 0.74
CA PHE A 302 19.98 17.73 -0.23
C PHE A 302 19.91 18.57 -1.54
N GLY A 303 19.29 19.73 -1.50
CA GLY A 303 19.33 20.69 -2.61
C GLY A 303 18.00 20.93 -3.32
N GLY A 304 16.88 20.49 -2.73
CA GLY A 304 15.54 20.75 -3.23
C GLY A 304 15.13 19.83 -4.39
N GLU A 305 13.95 20.10 -4.93
CA GLU A 305 13.36 19.32 -6.02
C GLU A 305 14.10 19.42 -7.37
N ASN A 306 14.99 20.40 -7.51
CA ASN A 306 15.79 20.63 -8.73
C ASN A 306 17.16 19.93 -8.71
N SER A 307 17.43 19.09 -7.70
CA SER A 307 18.72 18.40 -7.53
C SER A 307 18.58 16.90 -7.75
N LYS A 308 19.37 16.33 -8.67
CA LYS A 308 19.46 14.87 -8.84
C LYS A 308 19.90 14.16 -7.57
N LEU A 309 20.75 14.79 -6.76
CA LEU A 309 21.22 14.23 -5.51
C LEU A 309 20.07 14.04 -4.51
N SER A 310 19.21 15.05 -4.36
CA SER A 310 18.07 14.97 -3.43
C SER A 310 17.09 13.85 -3.80
N TRP A 311 16.77 13.69 -5.08
CA TRP A 311 15.96 12.57 -5.56
C TRP A 311 16.61 11.21 -5.32
N SER A 312 17.93 11.12 -5.57
CA SER A 312 18.70 9.90 -5.32
C SER A 312 18.68 9.52 -3.84
N VAL A 313 18.95 10.49 -2.95
CA VAL A 313 18.95 10.27 -1.50
C VAL A 313 17.55 9.92 -1.00
N GLY A 314 16.50 10.61 -1.49
CA GLY A 314 15.13 10.36 -1.08
C GLY A 314 14.68 8.90 -1.32
N PHE A 315 14.96 8.34 -2.48
CA PHE A 315 14.60 6.95 -2.79
C PHE A 315 15.46 5.92 -2.07
N VAL A 316 16.76 6.17 -1.92
CA VAL A 316 17.65 5.24 -1.18
C VAL A 316 17.33 5.23 0.32
N ALA A 317 17.01 6.39 0.91
CA ALA A 317 16.71 6.49 2.34
C ALA A 317 15.47 5.67 2.75
N VAL A 318 14.40 5.70 1.94
CA VAL A 318 13.20 4.90 2.25
C VAL A 318 13.45 3.40 2.08
N SER A 319 14.26 3.02 1.09
CA SER A 319 14.61 1.61 0.87
C SER A 319 15.52 1.03 1.97
N TYR A 320 16.45 1.83 2.50
CA TYR A 320 17.26 1.43 3.64
C TYR A 320 16.43 1.09 4.88
N THR A 321 15.40 1.87 5.17
CA THR A 321 14.48 1.61 6.29
C THR A 321 13.72 0.30 6.10
N HIS A 322 13.29 0.00 4.88
CA HIS A 322 12.63 -1.27 4.54
C HIS A 322 13.58 -2.47 4.74
N LEU A 323 14.81 -2.38 4.27
CA LEU A 323 15.83 -3.41 4.50
C LEU A 323 16.03 -3.69 5.99
N ARG A 324 16.17 -2.64 6.80
CA ARG A 324 16.34 -2.76 8.27
C ARG A 324 15.11 -3.41 8.94
N ALA A 325 13.91 -3.13 8.47
CA ALA A 325 12.70 -3.78 8.98
C ALA A 325 12.72 -5.30 8.75
N HIS A 326 13.33 -5.77 7.65
CA HIS A 326 13.46 -7.21 7.37
C HIS A 326 14.54 -7.92 8.20
N GLU A 327 15.46 -7.21 8.83
CA GLU A 327 16.41 -7.82 9.77
C GLU A 327 15.73 -8.42 11.00
N THR A 328 14.50 -7.97 11.33
CA THR A 328 13.70 -8.53 12.44
C THR A 328 13.35 -10.01 12.27
N PHE A 329 13.49 -10.57 11.07
CA PHE A 329 13.32 -12.01 10.83
C PHE A 329 14.52 -12.87 11.30
N ARG A 330 15.63 -12.24 11.69
CA ARG A 330 16.84 -12.96 12.12
C ARG A 330 16.85 -13.28 13.61
N TYR A 331 15.98 -12.65 14.39
CA TYR A 331 15.86 -12.79 15.85
C TYR A 331 14.46 -13.29 16.25
#